data_74cf815b7a2798457b31d4d959630e2f
#
_entry.id   74cf815b7a2798457b31d4d959630e2f
#
_cell.length_a   1.000
_cell.length_b   1.000
_cell.length_c   1.000
_cell.angle_alpha   90.00
_cell.angle_beta   90.00
_cell.angle_gamma   90.00
#
_symmetry.space_group_name_H-M   'P 1'
#
loop_
_entity.id
_entity.type
_entity.pdbx_description
1 polymer ?
#
loop_
_entity_poly.entity_id
_entity_poly.type
_entity_poly.pdbx_seq_one_letter_code
_entity_poly.pdbx_strand_id
1 'polypeptide(L)'
;MLQRQVEPELMNATDQVEAYAAADFSQSDQALVEWIAQRFPMGLGDRVIDLGCGPGNIALLLVQRWQQIEVVGVDGAPKMLAVAKARGQALGSDQARRLSWQQSCLPDPTLPVGFTAAVSNSLLHHLHEPGVLWESIKQVAAPGCVVVIHDLRRPNSEEELQQLVERHAATAPPVLKRDYEASLRAAFSAKEVQQQLLQAQLPQLKVMEREDRYLTVWGQLA
;
A
#
# COMPACT_ATOMS: atom_id res chain seq x y z
N MET A 1 15.23 19.94 3.87
CA MET A 1 14.42 18.72 3.61
C MET A 1 15.33 17.52 3.88
N LEU A 2 14.87 16.56 4.65
CA LEU A 2 15.62 15.34 4.96
C LEU A 2 15.97 14.60 3.66
N GLN A 3 17.21 14.13 3.53
CA GLN A 3 17.62 13.34 2.36
C GLN A 3 17.01 11.93 2.45
N ARG A 4 16.49 11.42 1.32
CA ARG A 4 15.95 10.06 1.25
C ARG A 4 17.05 9.03 1.50
N GLN A 5 16.75 8.05 2.34
CA GLN A 5 17.60 6.90 2.61
C GLN A 5 16.79 5.64 2.29
N VAL A 6 17.24 4.86 1.31
CA VAL A 6 16.55 3.64 0.92
C VAL A 6 16.66 2.57 2.00
N GLU A 7 15.63 1.73 2.08
CA GLU A 7 15.61 0.55 2.95
C GLU A 7 15.47 -0.73 2.11
N PRO A 8 15.60 -1.94 2.68
CA PRO A 8 15.37 -3.18 1.93
C PRO A 8 13.96 -3.23 1.34
N GLU A 9 13.84 -3.59 0.06
CA GLU A 9 12.55 -3.64 -0.63
C GLU A 9 11.60 -4.72 -0.09
N LEU A 10 12.15 -5.81 0.47
CA LEU A 10 11.35 -6.91 0.99
C LEU A 10 11.43 -7.02 2.51
N MET A 11 10.29 -6.97 3.15
CA MET A 11 10.12 -7.26 4.57
C MET A 11 9.86 -8.76 4.76
N ASN A 12 10.94 -9.58 4.84
CA ASN A 12 10.84 -11.04 4.89
C ASN A 12 11.61 -11.69 6.06
N ALA A 13 12.21 -10.91 6.95
CA ALA A 13 12.78 -11.43 8.18
C ALA A 13 11.66 -11.89 9.12
N THR A 14 11.87 -13.02 9.82
CA THR A 14 10.78 -13.63 10.62
C THR A 14 10.30 -12.69 11.73
N ASP A 15 11.21 -12.06 12.44
CA ASP A 15 10.93 -11.11 13.51
C ASP A 15 10.17 -9.86 13.02
N GLN A 16 10.52 -9.35 11.83
CA GLN A 16 9.81 -8.23 11.19
C GLN A 16 8.38 -8.64 10.82
N VAL A 17 8.22 -9.78 10.13
CA VAL A 17 6.90 -10.27 9.69
C VAL A 17 5.99 -10.54 10.88
N GLU A 18 6.50 -11.21 11.93
CA GLU A 18 5.75 -11.50 13.15
C GLU A 18 5.32 -10.21 13.86
N ALA A 19 6.25 -9.27 14.05
CA ALA A 19 5.97 -8.01 14.70
C ALA A 19 4.98 -7.16 13.89
N TYR A 20 5.16 -7.05 12.57
CA TYR A 20 4.26 -6.31 11.69
C TYR A 20 2.86 -6.94 11.64
N ALA A 21 2.78 -8.27 11.53
CA ALA A 21 1.50 -8.97 11.53
C ALA A 21 0.76 -8.88 12.87
N ALA A 22 1.47 -8.79 13.99
CA ALA A 22 0.88 -8.63 15.32
C ALA A 22 0.50 -7.19 15.65
N ALA A 23 1.01 -6.20 14.91
CA ALA A 23 0.71 -4.79 15.15
C ALA A 23 -0.74 -4.45 14.78
N ASP A 24 -1.33 -3.57 15.57
CA ASP A 24 -2.68 -3.07 15.32
C ASP A 24 -2.65 -1.80 14.44
N PHE A 25 -2.90 -1.99 13.16
CA PHE A 25 -3.09 -0.92 12.18
C PHE A 25 -4.56 -0.65 11.87
N SER A 26 -5.49 -1.26 12.61
CA SER A 26 -6.93 -1.26 12.28
C SER A 26 -7.51 0.14 12.10
N GLN A 27 -7.10 1.10 12.94
CA GLN A 27 -7.60 2.47 12.85
C GLN A 27 -7.18 3.15 11.54
N SER A 28 -5.91 3.09 11.18
CA SER A 28 -5.39 3.69 9.94
C SER A 28 -5.91 2.99 8.69
N ASP A 29 -5.96 1.66 8.71
CA ASP A 29 -6.41 0.86 7.59
C ASP A 29 -7.91 1.06 7.32
N GLN A 30 -8.73 1.08 8.37
CA GLN A 30 -10.16 1.40 8.26
C GLN A 30 -10.39 2.84 7.79
N ALA A 31 -9.62 3.82 8.29
CA ALA A 31 -9.70 5.20 7.85
C ALA A 31 -9.36 5.36 6.35
N LEU A 32 -8.39 4.57 5.85
CA LEU A 32 -8.08 4.53 4.41
C LEU A 32 -9.24 3.97 3.60
N VAL A 33 -9.79 2.81 3.99
CA VAL A 33 -10.89 2.16 3.26
C VAL A 33 -12.15 3.01 3.28
N GLU A 34 -12.46 3.66 4.39
CA GLU A 34 -13.58 4.59 4.47
C GLU A 34 -13.36 5.83 3.60
N TRP A 35 -12.15 6.38 3.57
CA TRP A 35 -11.81 7.48 2.67
C TRP A 35 -11.97 7.07 1.19
N ILE A 36 -11.57 5.84 0.81
CA ILE A 36 -11.80 5.30 -0.53
C ILE A 36 -13.28 5.25 -0.84
N ALA A 37 -14.11 4.76 0.08
CA ALA A 37 -15.56 4.66 -0.11
C ALA A 37 -16.22 6.04 -0.31
N GLN A 38 -15.79 7.04 0.44
CA GLN A 38 -16.28 8.43 0.31
C GLN A 38 -15.81 9.08 -0.99
N ARG A 39 -14.59 8.77 -1.42
CA ARG A 39 -13.97 9.36 -2.60
C ARG A 39 -14.51 8.76 -3.91
N PHE A 40 -14.84 7.49 -3.87
CA PHE A 40 -15.36 6.71 -5.00
C PHE A 40 -16.74 6.12 -4.66
N PRO A 41 -17.80 6.95 -4.59
CA PRO A 41 -19.12 6.50 -4.16
C PRO A 41 -19.76 5.48 -5.10
N MET A 42 -19.30 5.40 -6.34
CA MET A 42 -19.71 4.35 -7.30
C MET A 42 -18.96 3.02 -7.07
N GLY A 43 -18.05 2.97 -6.11
CA GLY A 43 -17.25 1.80 -5.77
C GLY A 43 -15.95 1.68 -6.58
N LEU A 44 -15.33 0.51 -6.48
CA LEU A 44 -14.05 0.17 -7.10
C LEU A 44 -14.20 -0.72 -8.36
N GLY A 45 -15.45 -0.95 -8.80
CA GLY A 45 -15.77 -1.95 -9.82
C GLY A 45 -15.82 -3.36 -9.23
N ASP A 46 -15.41 -4.37 -9.99
CA ASP A 46 -15.52 -5.79 -9.62
C ASP A 46 -14.18 -6.49 -9.36
N ARG A 47 -13.08 -5.98 -9.92
CA ARG A 47 -11.75 -6.59 -9.82
C ARG A 47 -10.72 -5.59 -9.28
N VAL A 48 -10.19 -5.87 -8.11
CA VAL A 48 -9.21 -5.01 -7.43
C VAL A 48 -7.87 -5.74 -7.28
N ILE A 49 -6.78 -5.07 -7.55
CA ILE A 49 -5.44 -5.53 -7.21
C ILE A 49 -4.88 -4.71 -6.04
N ASP A 50 -4.32 -5.40 -5.04
CA ASP A 50 -3.62 -4.80 -3.90
C ASP A 50 -2.13 -5.09 -4.05
N LEU A 51 -1.36 -4.09 -4.51
CA LEU A 51 0.08 -4.20 -4.78
C LEU A 51 0.87 -3.92 -3.51
N GLY A 52 1.72 -4.87 -3.12
CA GLY A 52 2.40 -4.86 -1.83
C GLY A 52 1.42 -5.12 -0.68
N CYS A 53 0.58 -6.14 -0.83
CA CYS A 53 -0.51 -6.39 0.11
C CYS A 53 -0.06 -6.81 1.52
N GLY A 54 1.21 -7.14 1.72
CA GLY A 54 1.74 -7.58 3.00
C GLY A 54 0.94 -8.72 3.62
N PRO A 55 0.55 -8.63 4.91
CA PRO A 55 -0.26 -9.61 5.60
C PRO A 55 -1.76 -9.52 5.27
N GLY A 56 -2.12 -8.77 4.21
CA GLY A 56 -3.46 -8.70 3.65
C GLY A 56 -4.38 -7.66 4.30
N ASN A 57 -3.88 -6.75 5.10
CA ASN A 57 -4.71 -5.81 5.87
C ASN A 57 -5.76 -5.10 5.01
N ILE A 58 -5.33 -4.46 3.91
CA ILE A 58 -6.22 -3.70 3.04
C ILE A 58 -7.10 -4.64 2.22
N ALA A 59 -6.54 -5.68 1.60
CA ALA A 59 -7.31 -6.66 0.81
C ALA A 59 -8.48 -7.25 1.60
N LEU A 60 -8.26 -7.61 2.89
CA LEU A 60 -9.31 -8.14 3.78
C LEU A 60 -10.42 -7.12 4.04
N LEU A 61 -10.06 -5.87 4.31
CA LEU A 61 -11.04 -4.80 4.54
C LEU A 61 -11.83 -4.46 3.26
N LEU A 62 -11.18 -4.52 2.09
CA LEU A 62 -11.85 -4.26 0.81
C LEU A 62 -12.96 -5.28 0.55
N VAL A 63 -12.71 -6.60 0.70
CA VAL A 63 -13.75 -7.63 0.49
C VAL A 63 -14.85 -7.61 1.55
N GLN A 64 -14.57 -7.07 2.74
CA GLN A 64 -15.59 -6.86 3.77
C GLN A 64 -16.47 -5.65 3.46
N ARG A 65 -15.87 -4.58 2.92
CA ARG A 65 -16.57 -3.32 2.64
C ARG A 65 -17.44 -3.39 1.38
N TRP A 66 -16.99 -4.08 0.32
CA TRP A 66 -17.70 -4.23 -0.95
C TRP A 66 -17.99 -5.72 -1.24
N GLN A 67 -19.28 -6.06 -1.30
CA GLN A 67 -19.74 -7.45 -1.42
C GLN A 67 -19.50 -8.07 -2.80
N GLN A 68 -19.23 -7.27 -3.83
CA GLN A 68 -19.15 -7.74 -5.22
C GLN A 68 -17.72 -7.77 -5.78
N ILE A 69 -16.73 -7.28 -5.04
CA ILE A 69 -15.35 -7.22 -5.56
C ILE A 69 -14.61 -8.53 -5.34
N GLU A 70 -13.77 -8.87 -6.30
CA GLU A 70 -12.69 -9.84 -6.16
C GLU A 70 -11.37 -9.09 -5.94
N VAL A 71 -10.56 -9.53 -5.00
CA VAL A 71 -9.28 -8.90 -4.69
C VAL A 71 -8.14 -9.87 -4.91
N VAL A 72 -7.15 -9.45 -5.69
CA VAL A 72 -5.87 -10.12 -5.87
C VAL A 72 -4.82 -9.37 -5.05
N GLY A 73 -4.34 -9.96 -3.96
CA GLY A 73 -3.22 -9.43 -3.20
C GLY A 73 -1.89 -9.92 -3.78
N VAL A 74 -0.99 -8.99 -4.08
CA VAL A 74 0.35 -9.28 -4.63
C VAL A 74 1.41 -8.81 -3.67
N ASP A 75 2.36 -9.66 -3.32
CA ASP A 75 3.49 -9.31 -2.47
C ASP A 75 4.73 -10.14 -2.83
N GLY A 76 5.91 -9.56 -2.72
CA GLY A 76 7.18 -10.25 -2.94
C GLY A 76 7.60 -11.15 -1.79
N ALA A 77 7.12 -10.89 -0.56
CA ALA A 77 7.53 -11.59 0.66
C ALA A 77 6.63 -12.82 0.93
N PRO A 78 7.13 -14.04 0.75
CA PRO A 78 6.32 -15.26 0.93
C PRO A 78 5.78 -15.42 2.34
N LYS A 79 6.51 -14.94 3.36
CA LYS A 79 6.05 -15.00 4.75
C LYS A 79 4.86 -14.07 5.01
N MET A 80 4.85 -12.88 4.41
CA MET A 80 3.71 -11.97 4.46
C MET A 80 2.47 -12.61 3.82
N LEU A 81 2.64 -13.20 2.64
CA LEU A 81 1.54 -13.90 1.96
C LEU A 81 1.03 -15.13 2.73
N ALA A 82 1.89 -15.81 3.48
CA ALA A 82 1.44 -16.91 4.34
C ALA A 82 0.48 -16.40 5.43
N VAL A 83 0.77 -15.25 6.03
CA VAL A 83 -0.12 -14.59 7.00
C VAL A 83 -1.42 -14.14 6.31
N ALA A 84 -1.32 -13.49 5.14
CA ALA A 84 -2.49 -13.03 4.38
C ALA A 84 -3.45 -14.18 4.04
N LYS A 85 -2.90 -15.32 3.57
CA LYS A 85 -3.67 -16.53 3.27
C LYS A 85 -4.39 -17.07 4.51
N ALA A 86 -3.69 -17.20 5.64
CA ALA A 86 -4.27 -17.68 6.88
C ALA A 86 -5.41 -16.77 7.37
N ARG A 87 -5.22 -15.45 7.32
CA ARG A 87 -6.24 -14.46 7.69
C ARG A 87 -7.43 -14.48 6.72
N GLY A 88 -7.19 -14.60 5.41
CA GLY A 88 -8.24 -14.70 4.40
C GLY A 88 -9.10 -15.96 4.59
N GLN A 89 -8.49 -17.09 4.94
CA GLN A 89 -9.20 -18.34 5.25
C GLN A 89 -10.05 -18.27 6.54
N ALA A 90 -9.66 -17.40 7.47
CA ALA A 90 -10.42 -17.18 8.71
C ALA A 90 -11.68 -16.31 8.52
N LEU A 91 -11.84 -15.68 7.36
CA LEU A 91 -13.07 -14.96 7.01
C LEU A 91 -14.20 -15.95 6.66
N GLY A 92 -15.43 -15.43 6.59
CA GLY A 92 -16.57 -16.21 6.08
C GLY A 92 -16.31 -16.72 4.66
N SER A 93 -16.86 -17.90 4.34
CA SER A 93 -16.61 -18.61 3.06
C SER A 93 -16.85 -17.76 1.80
N ASP A 94 -17.79 -16.84 1.85
CA ASP A 94 -18.08 -15.93 0.74
C ASP A 94 -16.94 -14.92 0.52
N GLN A 95 -16.45 -14.29 1.57
CA GLN A 95 -15.34 -13.35 1.51
C GLN A 95 -14.04 -14.04 1.11
N ALA A 96 -13.76 -15.21 1.70
CA ALA A 96 -12.57 -16.00 1.42
C ALA A 96 -12.46 -16.39 -0.07
N ARG A 97 -13.59 -16.71 -0.73
CA ARG A 97 -13.61 -17.06 -2.17
C ARG A 97 -13.29 -15.89 -3.09
N ARG A 98 -13.49 -14.67 -2.63
CA ARG A 98 -13.23 -13.43 -3.39
C ARG A 98 -11.81 -12.91 -3.21
N LEU A 99 -10.97 -13.62 -2.44
CA LEU A 99 -9.57 -13.30 -2.21
C LEU A 99 -8.66 -14.30 -2.94
N SER A 100 -7.68 -13.79 -3.62
CA SER A 100 -6.57 -14.56 -4.17
C SER A 100 -5.24 -13.87 -3.87
N TRP A 101 -4.16 -14.66 -3.83
CA TRP A 101 -2.84 -14.19 -3.41
C TRP A 101 -1.79 -14.66 -4.41
N GLN A 102 -0.99 -13.74 -4.91
CA GLN A 102 0.09 -14.02 -5.84
C GLN A 102 1.42 -13.53 -5.28
N GLN A 103 2.41 -14.41 -5.25
CA GLN A 103 3.78 -14.02 -4.92
C GLN A 103 4.44 -13.44 -6.17
N SER A 104 4.82 -12.17 -6.09
CA SER A 104 5.52 -11.49 -7.18
C SER A 104 6.24 -10.24 -6.66
N CYS A 105 7.43 -9.98 -7.22
CA CYS A 105 8.12 -8.69 -7.09
C CYS A 105 7.85 -7.85 -8.33
N LEU A 106 7.66 -6.55 -8.15
CA LEU A 106 7.45 -5.61 -9.26
C LEU A 106 8.78 -5.20 -9.90
N PRO A 107 8.83 -5.02 -11.23
CA PRO A 107 7.75 -5.26 -12.18
C PRO A 107 7.61 -6.76 -12.53
N ASP A 108 6.37 -7.20 -12.76
CA ASP A 108 6.09 -8.57 -13.21
C ASP A 108 5.12 -8.55 -14.41
N PRO A 109 5.61 -8.89 -15.61
CA PRO A 109 4.77 -8.88 -16.82
C PRO A 109 3.70 -10.00 -16.84
N THR A 110 3.76 -10.96 -15.90
CA THR A 110 2.80 -12.07 -15.80
C THR A 110 1.63 -11.79 -14.89
N LEU A 111 1.58 -10.62 -14.24
CA LEU A 111 0.42 -10.23 -13.45
C LEU A 111 -0.85 -10.21 -14.30
N PRO A 112 -1.99 -10.69 -13.75
CA PRO A 112 -3.26 -10.60 -14.45
C PRO A 112 -3.59 -9.14 -14.78
N VAL A 113 -4.36 -8.94 -15.84
CA VAL A 113 -4.76 -7.61 -16.32
C VAL A 113 -6.28 -7.42 -16.23
N GLY A 114 -6.74 -6.19 -16.46
CA GLY A 114 -8.17 -5.88 -16.50
C GLY A 114 -8.73 -5.57 -15.11
N PHE A 115 -7.93 -5.00 -14.23
CA PHE A 115 -8.39 -4.55 -12.91
C PHE A 115 -9.11 -3.21 -13.00
N THR A 116 -10.28 -3.15 -12.35
CA THR A 116 -11.11 -1.94 -12.24
C THR A 116 -10.60 -0.99 -11.16
N ALA A 117 -9.78 -1.51 -10.21
CA ALA A 117 -9.03 -0.68 -9.28
C ALA A 117 -7.66 -1.28 -8.94
N ALA A 118 -6.68 -0.42 -8.75
CA ALA A 118 -5.36 -0.72 -8.21
C ALA A 118 -5.14 0.05 -6.90
N VAL A 119 -4.93 -0.68 -5.83
CA VAL A 119 -4.70 -0.15 -4.49
C VAL A 119 -3.31 -0.56 -4.03
N SER A 120 -2.65 0.28 -3.25
CA SER A 120 -1.41 -0.05 -2.54
C SER A 120 -1.34 0.75 -1.26
N ASN A 121 -0.89 0.12 -0.19
CA ASN A 121 -0.67 0.77 1.09
C ASN A 121 0.72 0.43 1.62
N SER A 122 1.54 1.45 1.86
CA SER A 122 2.89 1.31 2.44
C SER A 122 3.83 0.41 1.60
N LEU A 123 3.83 0.58 0.28
CA LEU A 123 4.76 -0.09 -0.64
C LEU A 123 5.73 0.87 -1.31
N LEU A 124 5.27 2.05 -1.72
CA LEU A 124 6.03 2.95 -2.60
C LEU A 124 7.39 3.33 -1.99
N HIS A 125 7.46 3.54 -0.68
CA HIS A 125 8.69 3.91 0.02
C HIS A 125 9.75 2.80 0.01
N HIS A 126 9.35 1.52 -0.07
CA HIS A 126 10.27 0.39 -0.19
C HIS A 126 10.96 0.33 -1.55
N LEU A 127 10.32 0.82 -2.61
CA LEU A 127 10.82 0.68 -3.97
C LEU A 127 12.04 1.58 -4.20
N HIS A 128 13.17 0.98 -4.58
CA HIS A 128 14.36 1.71 -4.97
C HIS A 128 14.12 2.50 -6.27
N GLU A 129 13.43 1.87 -7.22
CA GLU A 129 13.00 2.44 -8.50
C GLU A 129 11.46 2.61 -8.49
N PRO A 130 10.91 3.73 -8.00
CA PRO A 130 9.47 3.90 -7.83
C PRO A 130 8.67 3.84 -9.13
N GLY A 131 9.32 4.06 -10.28
CA GLY A 131 8.72 3.92 -11.60
C GLY A 131 8.09 2.55 -11.85
N VAL A 132 8.61 1.48 -11.23
CA VAL A 132 8.07 0.13 -11.38
C VAL A 132 6.64 0.00 -10.88
N LEU A 133 6.26 0.75 -9.85
CA LEU A 133 4.87 0.76 -9.36
C LEU A 133 3.93 1.37 -10.40
N TRP A 134 4.31 2.52 -10.95
CA TRP A 134 3.48 3.22 -11.94
C TRP A 134 3.33 2.43 -13.24
N GLU A 135 4.39 1.78 -13.70
CA GLU A 135 4.34 0.88 -14.87
C GLU A 135 3.47 -0.35 -14.60
N SER A 136 3.61 -0.97 -13.42
CA SER A 136 2.78 -2.11 -13.02
C SER A 136 1.30 -1.75 -12.98
N ILE A 137 0.96 -0.58 -12.43
CA ILE A 137 -0.42 -0.08 -12.42
C ILE A 137 -0.96 0.08 -13.85
N LYS A 138 -0.20 0.70 -14.75
CA LYS A 138 -0.61 0.84 -16.17
C LYS A 138 -0.80 -0.52 -16.86
N GLN A 139 0.08 -1.48 -16.55
CA GLN A 139 0.02 -2.82 -17.12
C GLN A 139 -1.26 -3.56 -16.74
N VAL A 140 -1.65 -3.50 -15.46
CA VAL A 140 -2.76 -4.32 -14.94
C VAL A 140 -4.13 -3.65 -15.08
N ALA A 141 -4.17 -2.35 -15.30
CA ALA A 141 -5.39 -1.54 -15.29
C ALA A 141 -6.31 -1.81 -16.48
N ALA A 142 -7.59 -1.87 -16.23
CA ALA A 142 -8.63 -1.69 -17.24
C ALA A 142 -8.82 -0.17 -17.54
N PRO A 143 -9.41 0.20 -18.68
CA PRO A 143 -9.85 1.57 -18.91
C PRO A 143 -10.76 2.07 -17.77
N GLY A 144 -10.52 3.28 -17.30
CA GLY A 144 -11.26 3.83 -16.15
C GLY A 144 -10.83 3.30 -14.78
N CYS A 145 -9.74 2.54 -14.69
CA CYS A 145 -9.26 1.96 -13.44
C CYS A 145 -9.06 3.03 -12.36
N VAL A 146 -9.66 2.80 -11.19
CA VAL A 146 -9.43 3.61 -9.99
C VAL A 146 -8.04 3.29 -9.43
N VAL A 147 -7.25 4.31 -9.13
CA VAL A 147 -5.93 4.17 -8.50
C VAL A 147 -5.95 4.83 -7.14
N VAL A 148 -5.50 4.10 -6.11
CA VAL A 148 -5.29 4.63 -4.76
C VAL A 148 -3.99 4.07 -4.21
N ILE A 149 -2.99 4.92 -4.06
CA ILE A 149 -1.70 4.59 -3.42
C ILE A 149 -1.59 5.43 -2.17
N HIS A 150 -1.57 4.79 -1.02
CA HIS A 150 -1.42 5.42 0.28
C HIS A 150 -0.08 5.04 0.87
N ASP A 151 0.72 6.02 1.25
CA ASP A 151 2.07 5.75 1.70
C ASP A 151 2.56 6.78 2.72
N LEU A 152 3.63 6.45 3.42
CA LEU A 152 4.32 7.40 4.28
C LEU A 152 4.86 8.57 3.45
N ARG A 153 4.91 9.73 4.08
CA ARG A 153 5.53 10.94 3.55
C ARG A 153 6.82 11.23 4.32
N ARG A 154 7.90 11.48 3.60
CA ARG A 154 9.17 11.83 4.23
C ARG A 154 9.05 13.14 5.00
N PRO A 155 9.43 13.16 6.29
CA PRO A 155 9.47 14.39 7.08
C PRO A 155 10.50 15.39 6.53
N ASN A 156 10.32 16.66 6.84
CA ASN A 156 11.17 17.73 6.32
C ASN A 156 12.48 17.86 7.09
N SER A 157 12.51 17.43 8.35
CA SER A 157 13.69 17.53 9.21
C SER A 157 13.83 16.32 10.13
N GLU A 158 15.00 16.21 10.76
CA GLU A 158 15.27 15.18 11.76
C GLU A 158 14.38 15.34 13.00
N GLU A 159 14.08 16.58 13.39
CA GLU A 159 13.19 16.89 14.52
C GLU A 159 11.76 16.41 14.22
N GLU A 160 11.25 16.66 13.01
CA GLU A 160 9.93 16.17 12.58
C GLU A 160 9.89 14.65 12.58
N LEU A 161 10.95 13.99 12.08
CA LEU A 161 11.07 12.53 12.10
C LEU A 161 11.00 11.98 13.52
N GLN A 162 11.77 12.50 14.43
CA GLN A 162 11.78 12.04 15.84
C GLN A 162 10.41 12.26 16.50
N GLN A 163 9.74 13.39 16.23
CA GLN A 163 8.38 13.64 16.71
C GLN A 163 7.37 12.62 16.19
N LEU A 164 7.46 12.23 14.91
CA LEU A 164 6.60 11.22 14.32
C LEU A 164 6.85 9.84 14.93
N VAL A 165 8.11 9.45 15.11
CA VAL A 165 8.50 8.19 15.76
C VAL A 165 7.97 8.13 17.19
N GLU A 166 8.13 9.21 17.96
CA GLU A 166 7.65 9.27 19.34
C GLU A 166 6.11 9.25 19.40
N ARG A 167 5.43 9.93 18.49
CA ARG A 167 3.96 9.99 18.47
C ARG A 167 3.31 8.67 18.07
N HIS A 168 3.89 7.97 17.07
CA HIS A 168 3.24 6.83 16.43
C HIS A 168 3.86 5.48 16.76
N ALA A 169 5.07 5.45 17.32
CA ALA A 169 5.79 4.21 17.62
C ALA A 169 6.44 4.19 19.02
N ALA A 170 6.05 5.09 19.93
CA ALA A 170 6.63 5.14 21.27
C ALA A 170 6.50 3.82 22.04
N THR A 171 5.35 3.18 21.92
CA THR A 171 5.02 1.92 22.62
C THR A 171 5.19 0.67 21.74
N ALA A 172 5.62 0.84 20.50
CA ALA A 172 5.83 -0.27 19.58
C ALA A 172 7.06 -1.11 19.98
N PRO A 173 7.07 -2.42 19.66
CA PRO A 173 8.28 -3.23 19.79
C PRO A 173 9.48 -2.58 19.11
N PRO A 174 10.73 -2.76 19.64
CA PRO A 174 11.91 -2.11 19.09
C PRO A 174 12.13 -2.34 17.59
N VAL A 175 11.79 -3.53 17.09
CA VAL A 175 11.87 -3.85 15.66
C VAL A 175 10.96 -2.96 14.84
N LEU A 176 9.70 -2.78 15.24
CA LEU A 176 8.73 -1.93 14.54
C LEU A 176 9.09 -0.44 14.63
N LYS A 177 9.59 0.01 15.78
CA LYS A 177 10.06 1.40 15.94
C LYS A 177 11.20 1.72 15.00
N ARG A 178 12.21 0.83 14.93
CA ARG A 178 13.32 0.93 13.98
C ARG A 178 12.86 0.92 12.53
N ASP A 179 11.99 -0.02 12.18
CA ASP A 179 11.49 -0.17 10.81
C ASP A 179 10.64 1.04 10.41
N TYR A 180 9.78 1.55 11.31
CA TYR A 180 9.01 2.76 11.06
C TYR A 180 9.90 4.00 10.83
N GLU A 181 10.97 4.15 11.60
CA GLU A 181 11.95 5.22 11.39
C GLU A 181 12.64 5.09 10.02
N ALA A 182 13.05 3.87 9.64
CA ALA A 182 13.67 3.58 8.35
C ALA A 182 12.70 3.89 7.20
N SER A 183 11.44 3.48 7.32
CA SER A 183 10.40 3.73 6.32
C SER A 183 10.11 5.24 6.15
N LEU A 184 10.08 6.01 7.24
CA LEU A 184 9.96 7.48 7.14
C LEU A 184 11.14 8.12 6.39
N ARG A 185 12.37 7.60 6.58
CA ARG A 185 13.54 8.06 5.85
C ARG A 185 13.51 7.65 4.38
N ALA A 186 12.96 6.47 4.08
CA ALA A 186 12.82 5.93 2.73
C ALA A 186 11.64 6.55 1.95
N ALA A 187 10.67 7.12 2.64
CA ALA A 187 9.47 7.71 2.05
C ALA A 187 9.78 8.84 1.06
N PHE A 188 8.89 9.05 0.14
CA PHE A 188 8.95 10.16 -0.81
C PHE A 188 8.19 11.39 -0.29
N SER A 189 8.61 12.58 -0.69
CA SER A 189 7.82 13.79 -0.52
C SER A 189 6.70 13.86 -1.57
N ALA A 190 5.65 14.63 -1.31
CA ALA A 190 4.57 14.83 -2.27
C ALA A 190 5.07 15.40 -3.60
N LYS A 191 6.09 16.27 -3.57
CA LYS A 191 6.72 16.85 -4.77
C LYS A 191 7.43 15.79 -5.62
N GLU A 192 8.17 14.88 -4.98
CA GLU A 192 8.84 13.77 -5.68
C GLU A 192 7.82 12.84 -6.33
N VAL A 193 6.73 12.51 -5.62
CA VAL A 193 5.66 11.68 -6.18
C VAL A 193 4.96 12.37 -7.36
N GLN A 194 4.72 13.68 -7.29
CA GLN A 194 4.20 14.44 -8.44
C GLN A 194 5.14 14.34 -9.67
N GLN A 195 6.45 14.43 -9.46
CA GLN A 195 7.44 14.28 -10.53
C GLN A 195 7.44 12.86 -11.11
N GLN A 196 7.35 11.82 -10.26
CA GLN A 196 7.22 10.44 -10.71
C GLN A 196 5.98 10.24 -11.60
N LEU A 197 4.83 10.78 -11.21
CA LEU A 197 3.60 10.68 -12.00
C LEU A 197 3.72 11.39 -13.36
N LEU A 198 4.38 12.53 -13.43
CA LEU A 198 4.65 13.21 -14.70
C LEU A 198 5.57 12.36 -15.59
N GLN A 199 6.64 11.78 -15.04
CA GLN A 199 7.55 10.90 -15.77
C GLN A 199 6.84 9.62 -16.26
N ALA A 200 5.95 9.07 -15.45
CA ALA A 200 5.14 7.91 -15.79
C ALA A 200 3.97 8.22 -16.75
N GLN A 201 3.80 9.48 -17.15
CA GLN A 201 2.68 9.95 -18.01
C GLN A 201 1.30 9.69 -17.37
N LEU A 202 1.19 9.94 -16.06
CA LEU A 202 -0.04 9.80 -15.26
C LEU A 202 -0.50 11.15 -14.67
N PRO A 203 -0.61 12.25 -15.47
CA PRO A 203 -0.91 13.58 -14.96
C PRO A 203 -2.33 13.72 -14.40
N GLN A 204 -3.22 12.78 -14.71
CA GLN A 204 -4.59 12.73 -14.20
C GLN A 204 -4.67 12.27 -12.74
N LEU A 205 -3.64 11.60 -12.22
CA LEU A 205 -3.57 11.21 -10.81
C LEU A 205 -3.18 12.42 -9.95
N LYS A 206 -3.82 12.54 -8.81
CA LYS A 206 -3.63 13.63 -7.85
C LYS A 206 -2.84 13.15 -6.66
N VAL A 207 -1.97 13.99 -6.13
CA VAL A 207 -1.22 13.75 -4.89
C VAL A 207 -1.76 14.68 -3.82
N MET A 208 -2.06 14.13 -2.64
CA MET A 208 -2.43 14.92 -1.47
C MET A 208 -1.70 14.41 -0.23
N GLU A 209 -1.26 15.33 0.60
CA GLU A 209 -0.78 15.00 1.95
C GLU A 209 -1.98 14.72 2.86
N ARG A 210 -1.85 13.70 3.68
CA ARG A 210 -2.89 13.29 4.63
C ARG A 210 -2.28 13.13 6.01
N GLU A 211 -2.99 13.65 7.00
CA GLU A 211 -2.54 13.62 8.38
C GLU A 211 -1.11 14.19 8.52
N ASP A 212 -0.39 13.79 9.53
CA ASP A 212 0.95 14.30 9.77
C ASP A 212 2.07 13.49 9.05
N ARG A 213 1.78 12.30 8.54
CA ARG A 213 2.79 11.34 8.07
C ARG A 213 2.50 10.64 6.75
N TYR A 214 1.33 10.86 6.14
CA TYR A 214 0.96 10.16 4.91
C TYR A 214 0.85 11.08 3.71
N LEU A 215 0.93 10.48 2.54
CA LEU A 215 0.43 11.01 1.29
C LEU A 215 -0.47 9.99 0.61
N THR A 216 -1.37 10.46 -0.23
CA THR A 216 -2.22 9.60 -1.05
C THR A 216 -2.20 10.06 -2.49
N VAL A 217 -1.89 9.15 -3.40
CA VAL A 217 -2.12 9.31 -4.83
C VAL A 217 -3.46 8.70 -5.19
N TRP A 218 -4.29 9.41 -5.94
CA TRP A 218 -5.60 8.93 -6.29
C TRP A 218 -6.13 9.52 -7.60
N GLY A 219 -6.98 8.78 -8.27
CA GLY A 219 -7.64 9.21 -9.51
C GLY A 219 -8.18 8.03 -10.31
N GLN A 220 -8.44 8.28 -11.59
CA GLN A 220 -8.84 7.25 -12.55
C GLN A 220 -7.96 7.35 -13.78
N LEU A 221 -7.58 6.21 -14.32
CA LEU A 221 -6.90 6.11 -15.60
C LEU A 221 -7.90 6.31 -16.74
N ALA A 222 -7.41 6.81 -17.87
CA ALA A 222 -8.22 7.01 -19.06
C ALA A 222 -8.62 5.67 -19.73
#